data_5825e9c8bdd71ca3d22b1cc6b8cb28db
#
_entry.id   5825e9c8bdd71ca3d22b1cc6b8cb28db
#
_cell.length_a   1.000
_cell.length_b   1.000
_cell.length_c   1.000
_cell.angle_alpha   90.00
_cell.angle_beta   90.00
_cell.angle_gamma   90.00
#
_symmetry.space_group_name_H-M   'P 1'
#
loop_
_entity.id
_entity.type
_entity.pdbx_description
1 polymer ?
#
loop_
_entity_poly.entity_id
_entity_poly.type
_entity_poly.pdbx_seq_one_letter_code
_entity_poly.pdbx_strand_id
1 'polypeptide(L)'
;YLILWGSQWNNNDPSGESLLLQSFYTDVGASPWLNSVTQYCQGVASGTVFCNGAGTPAGNQPAMLAGVWYDNATAAPTQPSQSQLAAEAVRAAQYFGRSSGSANASVQYVVATAHGNNASGFGTQYCAYHSWVKSTLGKVAYTNLPYITDAGASCGANFNGLGANAGITMVGGHEAAETITDQFPSSGWLDANGAENGDKCAWLSSGSGAAADVTLNGGIFPVQSLWSNKANSGAGGCVLSY
;
A
#
# COMPACT_ATOMS: atom_id res chain seq x y z
N TYR A 1 -7.61 6.89 -0.71
CA TYR A 1 -8.89 6.45 -1.28
C TYR A 1 -8.76 5.04 -1.82
N LEU A 2 -9.78 4.19 -1.58
CA LEU A 2 -9.88 2.86 -2.16
C LEU A 2 -10.85 2.89 -3.34
N ILE A 3 -10.40 2.43 -4.49
CA ILE A 3 -11.17 2.36 -5.72
C ILE A 3 -11.39 0.88 -6.06
N LEU A 4 -12.63 0.43 -6.02
CA LEU A 4 -13.04 -0.89 -6.44
C LEU A 4 -13.47 -0.79 -7.90
N TRP A 5 -12.51 -1.00 -8.81
CA TRP A 5 -12.68 -0.72 -10.23
C TRP A 5 -13.44 -1.81 -10.96
N GLY A 6 -14.58 -1.44 -11.50
CA GLY A 6 -15.44 -2.28 -12.33
C GLY A 6 -16.62 -2.88 -11.59
N SER A 7 -17.74 -3.03 -12.30
CA SER A 7 -18.95 -3.70 -11.79
C SER A 7 -18.74 -5.19 -11.47
N GLN A 8 -17.58 -5.74 -11.85
CA GLN A 8 -17.18 -7.11 -11.52
C GLN A 8 -17.14 -7.37 -10.01
N TRP A 9 -16.87 -6.34 -9.20
CA TRP A 9 -16.90 -6.45 -7.74
C TRP A 9 -18.27 -6.79 -7.15
N ASN A 10 -19.37 -6.44 -7.82
CA ASN A 10 -20.73 -6.53 -7.25
C ASN A 10 -21.15 -7.96 -6.89
N ASN A 11 -20.65 -8.97 -7.57
CA ASN A 11 -21.03 -10.38 -7.37
C ASN A 11 -19.84 -11.34 -7.49
N ASN A 12 -18.61 -10.85 -7.45
CA ASN A 12 -17.41 -11.64 -7.67
C ASN A 12 -16.26 -11.21 -6.73
N ASP A 13 -16.53 -11.32 -5.43
CA ASP A 13 -15.56 -11.08 -4.35
C ASP A 13 -15.53 -12.30 -3.42
N PRO A 14 -15.05 -13.46 -3.90
CA PRO A 14 -15.13 -14.72 -3.16
C PRO A 14 -14.33 -14.73 -1.86
N SER A 15 -13.30 -13.88 -1.75
CA SER A 15 -12.47 -13.76 -0.54
C SER A 15 -12.92 -12.66 0.40
N GLY A 16 -13.93 -11.86 0.03
CA GLY A 16 -14.36 -10.68 0.79
C GLY A 16 -13.27 -9.59 0.83
N GLU A 17 -12.42 -9.52 -0.20
CA GLU A 17 -11.26 -8.64 -0.25
C GLU A 17 -11.65 -7.17 -0.14
N SER A 18 -12.76 -6.77 -0.77
CA SER A 18 -13.26 -5.39 -0.72
C SER A 18 -13.55 -4.91 0.70
N LEU A 19 -14.20 -5.73 1.51
CA LEU A 19 -14.53 -5.39 2.90
C LEU A 19 -13.31 -5.48 3.80
N LEU A 20 -12.44 -6.45 3.58
CA LEU A 20 -11.20 -6.61 4.35
C LEU A 20 -10.26 -5.41 4.13
N LEU A 21 -10.10 -4.95 2.90
CA LEU A 21 -9.32 -3.74 2.59
C LEU A 21 -9.92 -2.47 3.21
N GLN A 22 -11.25 -2.32 3.16
CA GLN A 22 -11.93 -1.20 3.79
C GLN A 22 -11.69 -1.18 5.31
N SER A 23 -11.86 -2.34 5.97
CA SER A 23 -11.62 -2.47 7.40
C SER A 23 -10.15 -2.17 7.74
N PHE A 24 -9.22 -2.79 7.02
CA PHE A 24 -7.79 -2.59 7.24
C PHE A 24 -7.38 -1.12 7.09
N TYR A 25 -7.73 -0.47 5.99
CA TYR A 25 -7.36 0.94 5.77
C TYR A 25 -8.07 1.92 6.71
N THR A 26 -9.22 1.53 7.26
CA THR A 26 -9.88 2.31 8.33
C THR A 26 -9.09 2.23 9.63
N ASP A 27 -8.57 1.06 9.96
CA ASP A 27 -8.01 0.75 11.28
C ASP A 27 -6.49 0.94 11.38
N VAL A 28 -5.77 0.95 10.24
CA VAL A 28 -4.30 0.95 10.23
C VAL A 28 -3.69 2.28 10.65
N GLY A 29 -4.39 3.39 10.43
CA GLY A 29 -3.91 4.73 10.78
C GLY A 29 -3.74 4.91 12.28
N ALA A 30 -2.70 5.63 12.69
CA ALA A 30 -2.24 5.83 14.07
C ALA A 30 -1.94 4.52 14.83
N SER A 31 -1.87 3.39 14.16
CA SER A 31 -1.52 2.12 14.81
C SER A 31 -0.03 2.07 15.18
N PRO A 32 0.34 1.29 16.20
CA PRO A 32 1.74 1.02 16.53
C PRO A 32 2.51 0.38 15.36
N TRP A 33 1.85 -0.44 14.54
CA TRP A 33 2.48 -1.05 13.38
C TRP A 33 2.90 0.01 12.35
N LEU A 34 1.98 0.89 11.94
CA LEU A 34 2.27 1.94 10.96
C LEU A 34 3.19 3.04 11.52
N ASN A 35 3.32 3.13 12.84
CA ASN A 35 4.10 4.22 13.45
C ASN A 35 5.58 4.22 13.05
N SER A 36 6.13 3.09 12.58
CA SER A 36 7.49 3.02 12.03
C SER A 36 7.74 3.98 10.87
N VAL A 37 6.71 4.36 10.10
CA VAL A 37 6.85 5.31 8.97
C VAL A 37 7.25 6.72 9.43
N THR A 38 6.96 7.09 10.68
CA THR A 38 7.29 8.42 11.23
C THR A 38 8.80 8.68 11.39
N GLN A 39 9.63 7.66 11.19
CA GLN A 39 11.09 7.78 11.21
C GLN A 39 11.64 8.37 9.91
N TYR A 40 10.82 8.45 8.86
CA TYR A 40 11.22 8.75 7.50
C TYR A 40 10.77 10.13 7.05
N CYS A 41 11.29 10.56 5.91
CA CYS A 41 10.97 11.84 5.29
C CYS A 41 11.10 11.72 3.76
N GLN A 42 10.26 12.43 3.08
CA GLN A 42 10.33 12.55 1.62
C GLN A 42 11.28 13.69 1.22
N GLY A 43 11.86 13.60 0.01
CA GLY A 43 12.76 14.61 -0.53
C GLY A 43 14.16 14.58 0.06
N VAL A 44 14.61 13.43 0.57
CA VAL A 44 15.98 13.20 1.03
C VAL A 44 16.76 12.33 0.04
N ALA A 45 18.09 12.39 0.13
CA ALA A 45 18.93 11.53 -0.69
C ALA A 45 18.78 10.05 -0.31
N SER A 46 18.87 9.16 -1.31
CA SER A 46 18.94 7.71 -1.08
C SER A 46 20.06 7.38 -0.09
N GLY A 47 19.79 6.44 0.83
CA GLY A 47 20.72 6.07 1.91
C GLY A 47 20.68 6.98 3.15
N THR A 48 19.81 7.99 3.18
CA THR A 48 19.60 8.79 4.38
C THR A 48 18.96 7.94 5.47
N VAL A 49 19.69 7.70 6.56
CA VAL A 49 19.18 6.88 7.69
C VAL A 49 18.25 7.69 8.58
N PHE A 50 18.65 8.91 8.96
CA PHE A 50 17.84 9.81 9.79
C PHE A 50 17.68 11.15 9.13
N CYS A 51 16.47 11.67 9.14
CA CYS A 51 16.14 12.93 8.46
C CYS A 51 16.84 14.16 9.04
N ASN A 52 17.03 14.21 10.35
CA ASN A 52 17.72 15.30 11.06
C ASN A 52 17.24 16.71 10.64
N GLY A 53 15.92 16.85 10.42
CA GLY A 53 15.31 18.10 9.95
C GLY A 53 15.36 18.32 8.43
N ALA A 54 15.91 17.39 7.65
CA ALA A 54 15.84 17.44 6.20
C ALA A 54 14.54 16.81 5.66
N GLY A 55 14.11 17.26 4.49
CA GLY A 55 12.92 16.74 3.82
C GLY A 55 11.60 17.05 4.52
N THR A 56 10.54 16.39 4.06
CA THR A 56 9.20 16.48 4.67
C THR A 56 8.94 15.22 5.50
N PRO A 57 8.73 15.34 6.81
CA PRO A 57 8.48 14.18 7.66
C PRO A 57 7.24 13.39 7.22
N ALA A 58 7.35 12.07 7.18
CA ALA A 58 6.21 11.19 7.02
C ALA A 58 5.38 11.16 8.31
N GLY A 59 4.06 11.06 8.16
CA GLY A 59 3.12 11.06 9.27
C GLY A 59 2.31 9.78 9.34
N ASN A 60 1.94 9.39 10.55
CA ASN A 60 0.98 8.31 10.80
C ASN A 60 -0.38 8.91 11.18
N GLN A 61 -1.23 9.12 10.18
CA GLN A 61 -2.52 9.79 10.36
C GLN A 61 -3.57 8.83 10.93
N PRO A 62 -4.45 9.28 11.86
CA PRO A 62 -5.47 8.42 12.47
C PRO A 62 -6.58 7.98 11.51
N ALA A 63 -6.85 8.72 10.45
CA ALA A 63 -7.89 8.43 9.48
C ALA A 63 -7.28 8.29 8.07
N MET A 64 -6.74 7.10 7.79
CA MET A 64 -6.12 6.86 6.49
C MET A 64 -7.12 6.70 5.35
N LEU A 65 -8.22 5.97 5.57
CA LEU A 65 -9.24 5.78 4.54
C LEU A 65 -10.17 7.01 4.47
N ALA A 66 -9.95 7.86 3.49
CA ALA A 66 -10.76 9.06 3.28
C ALA A 66 -12.04 8.81 2.47
N GLY A 67 -12.16 7.66 1.83
CA GLY A 67 -13.35 7.26 1.09
C GLY A 67 -13.14 6.04 0.21
N VAL A 68 -14.25 5.44 -0.19
CA VAL A 68 -14.30 4.27 -1.09
C VAL A 68 -15.16 4.64 -2.29
N TRP A 69 -14.70 4.26 -3.46
CA TRP A 69 -15.45 4.40 -4.70
C TRP A 69 -15.61 3.06 -5.40
N TYR A 70 -16.84 2.61 -5.54
CA TYR A 70 -17.21 1.49 -6.39
C TYR A 70 -17.44 2.04 -7.81
N ASP A 71 -16.41 2.01 -8.67
CA ASP A 71 -16.60 2.46 -10.05
C ASP A 71 -17.30 1.41 -10.90
N ASN A 72 -18.61 1.44 -10.89
CA ASN A 72 -19.46 0.58 -11.70
C ASN A 72 -19.67 1.13 -13.12
N ALA A 73 -19.21 2.33 -13.44
CA ALA A 73 -19.43 2.98 -14.71
C ALA A 73 -18.49 2.47 -15.81
N THR A 74 -17.29 2.03 -15.42
CA THR A 74 -16.26 1.56 -16.34
C THR A 74 -15.77 0.18 -15.92
N ALA A 75 -16.00 -0.84 -16.74
CA ALA A 75 -15.49 -2.17 -16.46
C ALA A 75 -13.95 -2.18 -16.45
N ALA A 76 -13.36 -2.83 -15.46
CA ALA A 76 -11.93 -3.06 -15.46
C ALA A 76 -11.57 -4.03 -16.62
N PRO A 77 -10.50 -3.78 -17.39
CA PRO A 77 -10.00 -4.76 -18.35
C PRO A 77 -9.61 -6.07 -17.67
N THR A 78 -9.72 -7.19 -18.39
CA THR A 78 -9.27 -8.49 -17.85
C THR A 78 -7.78 -8.45 -17.44
N GLN A 79 -6.97 -7.72 -18.19
CA GLN A 79 -5.55 -7.50 -17.89
C GLN A 79 -5.24 -6.01 -18.06
N PRO A 80 -5.48 -5.19 -17.01
CA PRO A 80 -5.27 -3.75 -17.10
C PRO A 80 -3.79 -3.42 -17.28
N SER A 81 -3.49 -2.53 -18.21
CA SER A 81 -2.16 -1.96 -18.37
C SER A 81 -1.88 -0.91 -17.29
N GLN A 82 -0.60 -0.61 -17.06
CA GLN A 82 -0.20 0.46 -16.15
C GLN A 82 -0.84 1.81 -16.50
N SER A 83 -0.96 2.13 -17.79
CA SER A 83 -1.61 3.37 -18.25
C SER A 83 -3.11 3.39 -17.96
N GLN A 84 -3.79 2.26 -18.02
CA GLN A 84 -5.20 2.15 -17.67
C GLN A 84 -5.42 2.29 -16.16
N LEU A 85 -4.57 1.67 -15.34
CA LEU A 85 -4.56 1.85 -13.87
C LEU A 85 -4.32 3.31 -13.49
N ALA A 86 -3.34 3.95 -14.12
CA ALA A 86 -3.06 5.37 -13.92
C ALA A 86 -4.25 6.27 -14.34
N ALA A 87 -4.90 5.96 -15.45
CA ALA A 87 -6.11 6.68 -15.90
C ALA A 87 -7.27 6.53 -14.91
N GLU A 88 -7.44 5.34 -14.34
CA GLU A 88 -8.44 5.09 -13.31
C GLU A 88 -8.17 5.90 -12.03
N ALA A 89 -6.92 5.98 -11.60
CA ALA A 89 -6.53 6.83 -10.47
C ALA A 89 -6.83 8.32 -10.73
N VAL A 90 -6.61 8.81 -11.95
CA VAL A 90 -6.98 10.19 -12.33
C VAL A 90 -8.50 10.39 -12.31
N ARG A 91 -9.28 9.41 -12.76
CA ARG A 91 -10.76 9.44 -12.65
C ARG A 91 -11.21 9.47 -11.19
N ALA A 92 -10.56 8.67 -10.33
CA ALA A 92 -10.82 8.68 -8.89
C ALA A 92 -10.51 10.05 -8.26
N ALA A 93 -9.40 10.68 -8.64
CA ALA A 93 -9.08 12.03 -8.19
C ALA A 93 -10.18 13.04 -8.56
N GLN A 94 -10.72 12.95 -9.77
CA GLN A 94 -11.86 13.76 -10.20
C GLN A 94 -13.13 13.44 -9.40
N TYR A 95 -13.44 12.16 -9.21
CA TYR A 95 -14.60 11.71 -8.45
C TYR A 95 -14.59 12.25 -7.01
N PHE A 96 -13.44 12.24 -6.35
CA PHE A 96 -13.30 12.78 -5.00
C PHE A 96 -13.03 14.30 -4.94
N GLY A 97 -13.16 15.01 -6.07
CA GLY A 97 -13.01 16.47 -6.13
C GLY A 97 -11.57 16.96 -5.91
N ARG A 98 -10.57 16.10 -6.11
CA ARG A 98 -9.14 16.42 -5.95
C ARG A 98 -8.58 17.04 -7.23
N SER A 99 -8.94 18.29 -7.52
CA SER A 99 -8.78 18.95 -8.81
C SER A 99 -7.45 19.67 -9.03
N SER A 100 -6.49 19.56 -8.11
CA SER A 100 -5.19 20.25 -8.22
C SER A 100 -4.04 19.44 -7.64
N GLY A 101 -2.79 19.81 -7.99
CA GLY A 101 -1.61 19.18 -7.42
C GLY A 101 -1.52 19.32 -5.90
N SER A 102 -1.92 20.43 -5.34
CA SER A 102 -1.98 20.62 -3.88
C SER A 102 -3.05 19.74 -3.22
N ALA A 103 -4.18 19.53 -3.89
CA ALA A 103 -5.24 18.65 -3.40
C ALA A 103 -4.83 17.17 -3.44
N ASN A 104 -3.86 16.79 -4.28
CA ASN A 104 -3.33 15.45 -4.41
C ASN A 104 -1.98 15.23 -3.68
N ALA A 105 -1.43 16.26 -3.03
CA ALA A 105 -0.08 16.22 -2.46
C ALA A 105 0.12 15.18 -1.35
N SER A 106 -0.96 14.75 -0.67
CA SER A 106 -0.92 13.75 0.40
C SER A 106 -2.02 12.70 0.21
N VAL A 107 -2.23 12.31 -1.06
CA VAL A 107 -3.31 11.38 -1.43
C VAL A 107 -2.73 10.22 -2.23
N GLN A 108 -3.15 9.01 -1.87
CA GLN A 108 -2.93 7.78 -2.63
C GLN A 108 -4.27 7.24 -3.11
N TYR A 109 -4.31 6.80 -4.37
CA TYR A 109 -5.46 6.14 -4.97
C TYR A 109 -5.15 4.65 -5.11
N VAL A 110 -5.68 3.83 -4.22
CA VAL A 110 -5.52 2.37 -4.29
C VAL A 110 -6.54 1.84 -5.29
N VAL A 111 -6.07 1.52 -6.50
CA VAL A 111 -6.88 0.95 -7.57
C VAL A 111 -6.88 -0.56 -7.41
N ALA A 112 -7.95 -1.07 -6.81
CA ALA A 112 -8.16 -2.50 -6.61
C ALA A 112 -8.97 -3.08 -7.77
N THR A 113 -8.44 -4.14 -8.42
CA THR A 113 -9.14 -4.85 -9.49
C THR A 113 -9.83 -6.10 -8.97
N ALA A 114 -10.98 -6.45 -9.55
CA ALA A 114 -11.79 -7.58 -9.10
C ALA A 114 -11.14 -8.92 -9.45
N HIS A 115 -11.64 -9.99 -8.82
CA HIS A 115 -11.25 -11.38 -9.12
C HIS A 115 -11.26 -11.66 -10.63
N GLY A 116 -10.13 -12.16 -11.11
CA GLY A 116 -9.90 -12.45 -12.54
C GLY A 116 -9.47 -11.27 -13.41
N ASN A 117 -9.37 -10.04 -12.86
CA ASN A 117 -8.97 -8.83 -13.59
C ASN A 117 -7.58 -8.35 -13.15
N ASN A 118 -6.54 -9.13 -13.42
CA ASN A 118 -5.21 -8.90 -12.87
C ASN A 118 -4.21 -8.42 -13.94
N ALA A 119 -3.44 -7.38 -13.62
CA ALA A 119 -2.41 -6.85 -14.51
C ALA A 119 -1.31 -7.89 -14.79
N SER A 120 -0.65 -7.76 -15.94
CA SER A 120 0.45 -8.66 -16.33
C SER A 120 1.60 -8.64 -15.32
N GLY A 121 2.12 -9.81 -14.98
CA GLY A 121 3.21 -9.97 -13.98
C GLY A 121 2.74 -10.18 -12.55
N PHE A 122 1.46 -9.97 -12.25
CA PHE A 122 0.88 -10.26 -10.95
C PHE A 122 1.08 -11.73 -10.55
N GLY A 123 1.48 -11.96 -9.31
CA GLY A 123 1.73 -13.28 -8.74
C GLY A 123 3.04 -13.94 -9.22
N THR A 124 3.75 -13.33 -10.17
CA THR A 124 5.02 -13.86 -10.71
C THR A 124 6.17 -12.87 -10.64
N GLN A 125 5.92 -11.60 -10.83
CA GLN A 125 6.92 -10.53 -10.76
C GLN A 125 6.67 -9.59 -9.58
N TYR A 126 5.43 -9.42 -9.19
CA TYR A 126 4.99 -8.57 -8.07
C TYR A 126 3.65 -9.05 -7.51
N CYS A 127 3.29 -8.59 -6.31
CA CYS A 127 1.96 -8.75 -5.73
C CYS A 127 1.14 -7.47 -5.82
N ALA A 128 1.78 -6.32 -5.68
CA ALA A 128 1.25 -4.98 -5.93
C ALA A 128 2.42 -4.07 -6.28
N TYR A 129 2.14 -2.82 -6.59
CA TYR A 129 3.14 -1.75 -6.67
C TYR A 129 2.47 -0.40 -6.54
N HIS A 130 3.16 0.59 -6.02
CA HIS A 130 2.72 1.97 -6.10
C HIS A 130 3.50 2.74 -7.17
N SER A 131 2.89 3.79 -7.69
CA SER A 131 3.43 4.61 -8.76
C SER A 131 2.72 5.97 -8.80
N TRP A 132 3.00 6.76 -9.81
CA TRP A 132 2.31 8.03 -10.04
C TRP A 132 2.20 8.36 -11.53
N VAL A 133 1.28 9.27 -11.84
CA VAL A 133 1.09 9.79 -13.19
C VAL A 133 1.00 11.33 -13.14
N LYS A 134 1.59 11.98 -14.15
CA LYS A 134 1.40 13.42 -14.37
C LYS A 134 0.10 13.64 -15.14
N SER A 135 -0.77 14.49 -14.61
CA SER A 135 -2.05 14.82 -15.21
C SER A 135 -2.32 16.33 -15.14
N THR A 136 -3.47 16.76 -15.64
CA THR A 136 -3.98 18.14 -15.46
C THR A 136 -4.30 18.45 -13.99
N LEU A 137 -4.46 17.43 -13.15
CA LEU A 137 -4.68 17.52 -11.70
C LEU A 137 -3.38 17.56 -10.89
N GLY A 138 -2.23 17.68 -11.55
CA GLY A 138 -0.90 17.54 -10.96
C GLY A 138 -0.38 16.10 -10.99
N LYS A 139 0.52 15.76 -10.07
CA LYS A 139 0.93 14.37 -9.83
C LYS A 139 -0.19 13.64 -9.07
N VAL A 140 -0.59 12.50 -9.57
CA VAL A 140 -1.58 11.60 -8.96
C VAL A 140 -0.86 10.30 -8.61
N ALA A 141 -0.70 10.04 -7.33
CA ALA A 141 -0.08 8.82 -6.82
C ALA A 141 -1.11 7.70 -6.74
N TYR A 142 -0.75 6.49 -7.13
CA TYR A 142 -1.65 5.34 -7.10
C TYR A 142 -0.93 4.04 -6.74
N THR A 143 -1.70 3.12 -6.19
CA THR A 143 -1.31 1.71 -6.02
C THR A 143 -2.10 0.86 -7.02
N ASN A 144 -1.43 -0.01 -7.76
CA ASN A 144 -2.04 -1.15 -8.41
C ASN A 144 -2.17 -2.27 -7.36
N LEU A 145 -3.39 -2.57 -6.96
CA LEU A 145 -3.70 -3.65 -6.03
C LEU A 145 -4.58 -4.69 -6.74
N PRO A 146 -3.99 -5.71 -7.38
CA PRO A 146 -4.75 -6.80 -7.97
C PRO A 146 -5.56 -7.57 -6.92
N TYR A 147 -6.48 -8.44 -7.36
CA TYR A 147 -7.18 -9.33 -6.43
C TYR A 147 -6.20 -10.35 -5.84
N ILE A 148 -5.71 -10.07 -4.64
CA ILE A 148 -4.50 -10.70 -4.08
C ILE A 148 -4.62 -12.23 -3.99
N THR A 149 -5.79 -12.72 -3.63
CA THR A 149 -6.00 -14.17 -3.48
C THR A 149 -5.95 -14.94 -4.80
N ASP A 150 -6.03 -14.28 -5.96
CA ASP A 150 -5.84 -14.92 -7.27
C ASP A 150 -4.43 -15.46 -7.47
N ALA A 151 -3.43 -14.89 -6.80
CA ALA A 151 -2.05 -15.37 -6.84
C ALA A 151 -1.75 -16.46 -5.80
N GLY A 152 -2.70 -16.76 -4.91
CA GLY A 152 -2.52 -17.79 -3.89
C GLY A 152 -1.27 -17.58 -3.04
N ALA A 153 -0.49 -18.63 -2.85
CA ALA A 153 0.72 -18.60 -2.01
C ALA A 153 1.81 -17.62 -2.52
N SER A 154 1.83 -17.31 -3.81
CA SER A 154 2.78 -16.36 -4.39
C SER A 154 2.63 -14.96 -3.81
N CYS A 155 1.40 -14.59 -3.38
CA CYS A 155 1.12 -13.31 -2.75
C CYS A 155 0.53 -13.46 -1.34
N GLY A 156 1.00 -14.46 -0.60
CA GLY A 156 0.85 -14.53 0.85
C GLY A 156 -0.33 -15.34 1.37
N ALA A 157 -1.04 -16.11 0.54
CA ALA A 157 -2.05 -17.04 1.05
C ALA A 157 -1.38 -18.07 1.99
N ASN A 158 -1.89 -18.15 3.22
CA ASN A 158 -1.37 -19.00 4.30
C ASN A 158 0.10 -18.75 4.69
N PHE A 159 0.67 -17.59 4.33
CA PHE A 159 2.01 -17.23 4.76
C PHE A 159 2.08 -17.23 6.29
N ASN A 160 3.09 -17.92 6.86
CA ASN A 160 3.26 -18.14 8.30
C ASN A 160 2.02 -18.72 9.02
N GLY A 161 1.13 -19.40 8.31
CA GLY A 161 -0.11 -19.93 8.90
C GLY A 161 -1.18 -18.89 9.21
N LEU A 162 -1.06 -17.67 8.66
CA LEU A 162 -1.94 -16.53 8.93
C LEU A 162 -3.27 -16.57 8.16
N GLY A 163 -3.56 -17.65 7.46
CA GLY A 163 -4.82 -17.87 6.76
C GLY A 163 -4.79 -17.52 5.27
N ALA A 164 -5.83 -17.98 4.56
CA ALA A 164 -5.90 -17.87 3.10
C ALA A 164 -5.91 -16.42 2.58
N ASN A 165 -6.42 -15.50 3.38
CA ASN A 165 -6.56 -14.08 3.03
C ASN A 165 -5.42 -13.20 3.56
N ALA A 166 -4.38 -13.79 4.19
CA ALA A 166 -3.30 -13.03 4.84
C ALA A 166 -2.60 -12.05 3.88
N GLY A 167 -2.40 -12.47 2.64
CA GLY A 167 -1.76 -11.64 1.62
C GLY A 167 -2.45 -10.31 1.36
N ILE A 168 -3.78 -10.22 1.52
CA ILE A 168 -4.55 -9.02 1.22
C ILE A 168 -4.04 -7.82 2.05
N THR A 169 -3.95 -7.99 3.35
CA THR A 169 -3.53 -6.91 4.27
C THR A 169 -2.00 -6.81 4.38
N MET A 170 -1.27 -7.91 4.19
CA MET A 170 0.19 -7.88 4.08
C MET A 170 0.64 -7.02 2.90
N VAL A 171 0.10 -7.28 1.72
CA VAL A 171 0.45 -6.56 0.48
C VAL A 171 -0.14 -5.14 0.48
N GLY A 172 -1.42 -5.00 0.83
CA GLY A 172 -2.05 -3.67 0.95
C GLY A 172 -1.37 -2.77 1.98
N GLY A 173 -0.90 -3.33 3.08
CA GLY A 173 -0.16 -2.62 4.11
C GLY A 173 1.26 -2.24 3.69
N HIS A 174 1.96 -3.12 2.97
CA HIS A 174 3.26 -2.85 2.36
C HIS A 174 3.20 -1.59 1.50
N GLU A 175 2.34 -1.58 0.51
CA GLU A 175 2.17 -0.44 -0.41
C GLU A 175 1.76 0.86 0.30
N ALA A 176 0.91 0.74 1.33
CA ALA A 176 0.49 1.90 2.11
C ALA A 176 1.66 2.52 2.89
N ALA A 177 2.49 1.70 3.52
CA ALA A 177 3.65 2.17 4.26
C ALA A 177 4.71 2.82 3.36
N GLU A 178 4.97 2.23 2.20
CA GLU A 178 5.90 2.78 1.22
C GLU A 178 5.39 4.08 0.61
N THR A 179 4.12 4.15 0.24
CA THR A 179 3.51 5.39 -0.26
C THR A 179 3.62 6.55 0.73
N ILE A 180 3.53 6.29 2.04
CA ILE A 180 3.67 7.34 3.07
C ILE A 180 5.10 7.88 3.09
N THR A 181 6.09 7.04 2.87
CA THR A 181 7.52 7.42 2.95
C THR A 181 8.11 7.81 1.60
N ASP A 182 7.57 7.31 0.49
CA ASP A 182 7.94 7.62 -0.90
C ASP A 182 6.71 7.69 -1.82
N GLN A 183 5.85 8.70 -1.63
CA GLN A 183 4.58 8.85 -2.37
C GLN A 183 4.75 8.79 -3.90
N PHE A 184 5.86 9.32 -4.39
CA PHE A 184 6.22 9.30 -5.81
C PHE A 184 7.52 8.53 -5.95
N PRO A 185 7.50 7.24 -6.29
CA PRO A 185 8.67 6.37 -6.28
C PRO A 185 9.97 7.04 -6.73
N SER A 186 11.00 6.89 -5.92
CA SER A 186 12.32 7.55 -6.04
C SER A 186 12.36 9.04 -5.64
N SER A 187 11.34 9.57 -4.99
CA SER A 187 11.33 10.94 -4.46
C SER A 187 11.35 11.03 -2.94
N GLY A 188 11.12 9.93 -2.27
CA GLY A 188 11.06 9.81 -0.82
C GLY A 188 12.24 9.03 -0.23
N TRP A 189 11.95 8.25 0.81
CA TRP A 189 12.99 7.49 1.48
C TRP A 189 13.31 6.18 0.77
N LEU A 190 14.57 6.03 0.42
CA LEU A 190 15.17 4.78 -0.06
C LEU A 190 16.44 4.50 0.75
N ASP A 191 16.74 3.22 0.98
CA ASP A 191 18.05 2.86 1.53
C ASP A 191 19.16 3.02 0.49
N ALA A 192 20.41 2.76 0.87
CA ALA A 192 21.57 2.91 -0.02
C ALA A 192 21.53 1.98 -1.24
N ASN A 193 20.72 0.93 -1.21
CA ASN A 193 20.54 -0.04 -2.31
C ASN A 193 19.28 0.25 -3.13
N GLY A 194 18.51 1.27 -2.78
CA GLY A 194 17.27 1.64 -3.45
C GLY A 194 16.04 0.87 -2.99
N ALA A 195 16.09 0.18 -1.85
CA ALA A 195 14.95 -0.52 -1.27
C ALA A 195 14.13 0.40 -0.35
N GLU A 196 12.82 0.26 -0.38
CA GLU A 196 11.87 0.96 0.48
C GLU A 196 11.69 0.25 1.83
N ASN A 197 10.94 0.86 2.74
CA ASN A 197 10.80 0.34 4.10
C ASN A 197 10.01 -0.98 4.19
N GLY A 198 9.07 -1.22 3.29
CA GLY A 198 8.33 -2.47 3.18
C GLY A 198 9.16 -3.57 2.51
N ASP A 199 9.86 -3.23 1.42
CA ASP A 199 10.72 -4.13 0.65
C ASP A 199 11.75 -4.86 1.51
N LYS A 200 12.41 -4.10 2.41
CA LYS A 200 13.45 -4.62 3.30
C LYS A 200 12.96 -5.72 4.23
N CYS A 201 11.66 -5.81 4.44
CA CYS A 201 11.03 -6.74 5.37
C CYS A 201 10.01 -7.67 4.70
N ALA A 202 9.97 -7.69 3.37
CA ALA A 202 9.04 -8.52 2.64
C ALA A 202 9.31 -10.02 2.88
N TRP A 203 8.23 -10.77 3.07
CA TRP A 203 8.22 -12.23 3.15
C TRP A 203 9.12 -12.84 4.24
N LEU A 204 9.34 -12.13 5.36
CA LEU A 204 10.05 -12.71 6.50
C LEU A 204 9.14 -13.74 7.21
N SER A 205 9.62 -15.00 7.25
CA SER A 205 8.88 -16.12 7.84
C SER A 205 9.39 -16.52 9.24
N SER A 206 10.45 -15.91 9.74
CA SER A 206 11.06 -16.27 11.02
C SER A 206 11.71 -15.08 11.70
N GLY A 207 12.00 -15.21 13.00
CA GLY A 207 12.59 -14.16 13.82
C GLY A 207 11.57 -13.11 14.29
N SER A 208 12.06 -12.09 14.98
CA SER A 208 11.20 -11.05 15.59
C SER A 208 10.48 -10.17 14.56
N GLY A 209 10.95 -10.15 13.33
CA GLY A 209 10.33 -9.44 12.21
C GLY A 209 9.47 -10.32 11.30
N ALA A 210 9.19 -11.57 11.67
CA ALA A 210 8.31 -12.43 10.88
C ALA A 210 6.92 -11.84 10.73
N ALA A 211 6.30 -12.03 9.56
CA ALA A 211 4.90 -11.64 9.36
C ALA A 211 3.99 -12.30 10.39
N ALA A 212 3.08 -11.53 10.96
CA ALA A 212 2.22 -11.95 12.05
C ALA A 212 0.91 -11.17 12.06
N ASP A 213 -0.05 -11.68 12.83
CA ASP A 213 -1.24 -10.92 13.21
C ASP A 213 -0.88 -9.77 14.14
N VAL A 214 -1.38 -8.59 13.84
CA VAL A 214 -1.27 -7.42 14.72
C VAL A 214 -2.64 -6.86 15.05
N THR A 215 -2.79 -6.34 16.27
CA THR A 215 -3.98 -5.60 16.65
C THR A 215 -3.85 -4.17 16.18
N LEU A 216 -4.74 -3.77 15.29
CA LEU A 216 -4.95 -2.39 14.86
C LEU A 216 -6.12 -1.77 15.64
N ASN A 217 -6.55 -0.56 15.27
CA ASN A 217 -7.54 0.20 16.05
C ASN A 217 -8.93 -0.47 16.14
N GLY A 218 -9.33 -1.27 15.18
CA GLY A 218 -10.65 -1.90 15.14
C GLY A 218 -10.63 -3.40 14.87
N GLY A 219 -9.45 -4.02 14.71
CA GLY A 219 -9.37 -5.45 14.37
C GLY A 219 -7.99 -6.06 14.51
N ILE A 220 -7.92 -7.33 14.15
CA ILE A 220 -6.66 -8.09 14.07
C ILE A 220 -6.42 -8.40 12.59
N PHE A 221 -5.22 -8.08 12.10
CA PHE A 221 -4.89 -8.23 10.69
C PHE A 221 -3.51 -8.84 10.50
N PRO A 222 -3.36 -9.79 9.58
CA PRO A 222 -2.05 -10.24 9.11
C PRO A 222 -1.28 -9.08 8.45
N VAL A 223 -0.05 -8.85 8.88
CA VAL A 223 0.84 -7.86 8.25
C VAL A 223 2.25 -8.40 8.15
N GLN A 224 3.02 -7.89 7.20
CA GLN A 224 4.47 -8.00 7.27
C GLN A 224 5.02 -6.94 8.23
N SER A 225 6.23 -7.14 8.71
CA SER A 225 6.98 -6.10 9.42
C SER A 225 7.43 -4.98 8.45
N LEU A 226 7.76 -3.83 9.02
CA LEU A 226 8.33 -2.70 8.31
C LEU A 226 9.75 -2.43 8.83
N TRP A 227 10.61 -1.93 7.96
CA TRP A 227 11.96 -1.55 8.38
C TRP A 227 11.91 -0.35 9.32
N SER A 228 12.65 -0.45 10.42
CA SER A 228 12.86 0.62 11.38
C SER A 228 14.34 0.95 11.47
N ASN A 229 14.73 2.15 11.10
CA ASN A 229 16.11 2.61 11.21
C ASN A 229 16.58 2.68 12.67
N LYS A 230 15.67 2.88 13.62
CA LYS A 230 15.99 2.98 15.07
C LYS A 230 16.03 1.62 15.77
N ALA A 231 15.53 0.56 15.16
CA ALA A 231 15.61 -0.77 15.75
C ALA A 231 17.05 -1.19 16.02
N ASN A 232 17.24 -2.11 16.96
CA ASN A 232 18.55 -2.66 17.31
C ASN A 232 19.59 -1.56 17.63
N SER A 233 19.18 -0.56 18.43
CA SER A 233 20.05 0.58 18.84
C SER A 233 20.57 1.40 17.65
N GLY A 234 19.78 1.50 16.57
CA GLY A 234 20.12 2.29 15.37
C GLY A 234 20.81 1.48 14.26
N ALA A 235 20.99 0.19 14.44
CA ALA A 235 21.50 -0.71 13.37
C ALA A 235 20.41 -1.04 12.33
N GLY A 236 19.18 -0.75 12.65
CA GLY A 236 18.01 -1.07 11.82
C GLY A 236 17.50 -2.49 12.01
N GLY A 237 16.26 -2.71 11.63
CA GLY A 237 15.63 -4.02 11.72
C GLY A 237 14.15 -3.99 11.35
N CYS A 238 13.61 -5.15 11.06
CA CYS A 238 12.20 -5.33 10.74
C CYS A 238 11.38 -5.44 12.02
N VAL A 239 10.36 -4.59 12.17
CA VAL A 239 9.53 -4.53 13.37
C VAL A 239 8.04 -4.58 13.04
N LEU A 240 7.25 -5.13 13.96
CA LEU A 240 5.78 -5.16 13.90
C LEU A 240 5.13 -4.03 14.71
N SER A 241 5.93 -3.24 15.41
CA SER A 241 5.46 -2.07 16.17
C SER A 241 6.60 -1.10 16.43
N TYR A 242 6.25 0.19 16.57
CA TYR A 242 7.22 1.27 16.86
C TYR A 242 6.59 2.35 17.74
#